data_b70b387d94a4a8b7262c482c181b10e7
#
_entry.id   b70b387d94a4a8b7262c482c181b10e7
#
_cell.length_a   1.000
_cell.length_b   1.000
_cell.length_c   1.000
_cell.angle_alpha   90.00
_cell.angle_beta   90.00
_cell.angle_gamma   90.00
#
_symmetry.space_group_name_H-M   'P 1'
#
loop_
_entity.id
_entity.type
_entity.pdbx_description
1 polymer ?
#
loop_
_entity_poly.entity_id
_entity_poly.type
_entity_poly.pdbx_seq_one_letter_code
_entity_poly.pdbx_strand_id
1 'polypeptide(L)'
;RFNNAYSGAAVCAPARASLLTGRYSTRFGFEFNPTNPATAMISQWVQDLEKPYPPMLINHDVVDQMPDGASLGMPTTEITIAEMLKAAGYYTAHIGKWHVGLAEGMHPLDQGFDQSLRMMGVDKNGQSKAGLLYLPEDHPDVVNAKREDQVVERMVWSNAVYNVFWDRNENMQPEGYLTDYFSKEAETVIENNQHRPFFLYLAHWGVHNPLQATRGDYEALAHIEDHHLRVYAAMIKALDRGIGTITNALQANGLAENTLVLFTSDNGGAGYIGLSDINRPYRGWKLNHFEGGIHVPLIA
;
A
#
# COMPACT_ATOMS: atom_id res chain seq x y z
N ARG A 1 8.89 -7.20 19.71
CA ARG A 1 7.92 -7.93 18.89
C ARG A 1 6.67 -8.21 19.72
N PHE A 2 5.51 -7.93 19.16
CA PHE A 2 4.21 -8.24 19.74
C PHE A 2 3.67 -9.54 19.13
N ASN A 3 3.16 -10.43 19.96
CA ASN A 3 2.65 -11.73 19.50
C ASN A 3 1.19 -11.65 19.02
N ASN A 4 0.44 -10.67 19.53
CA ASN A 4 -0.95 -10.42 19.19
C ASN A 4 -1.10 -8.95 18.79
N ALA A 5 -1.10 -8.68 17.49
CA ALA A 5 -1.33 -7.36 16.93
C ALA A 5 -2.36 -7.45 15.81
N TYR A 6 -3.29 -6.52 15.80
CA TYR A 6 -4.42 -6.54 14.87
C TYR A 6 -4.55 -5.22 14.14
N SER A 7 -4.70 -5.31 12.83
CA SER A 7 -5.08 -4.16 12.02
C SER A 7 -6.51 -3.71 12.31
N GLY A 8 -6.78 -2.43 12.20
CA GLY A 8 -8.11 -1.85 12.41
C GLY A 8 -9.17 -2.27 11.38
N ALA A 9 -8.75 -2.88 10.26
CA ALA A 9 -9.64 -3.44 9.24
C ALA A 9 -8.90 -4.48 8.41
N ALA A 10 -9.66 -5.35 7.71
CA ALA A 10 -9.10 -6.40 6.85
C ALA A 10 -8.75 -5.91 5.43
N VAL A 11 -8.79 -4.60 5.18
CA VAL A 11 -8.54 -3.99 3.85
C VAL A 11 -7.82 -2.66 3.99
N CYS A 12 -7.04 -2.31 2.97
CA CYS A 12 -6.03 -1.25 3.01
C CYS A 12 -6.52 0.12 3.51
N ALA A 13 -7.50 0.73 2.85
CA ALA A 13 -7.87 2.13 3.11
C ALA A 13 -8.38 2.34 4.55
N PRO A 14 -9.38 1.59 5.06
CA PRO A 14 -9.83 1.75 6.43
C PRO A 14 -8.80 1.34 7.48
N ALA A 15 -7.94 0.35 7.18
CA ALA A 15 -6.82 -0.01 8.06
C ALA A 15 -5.82 1.14 8.20
N ARG A 16 -5.47 1.80 7.08
CA ARG A 16 -4.57 2.97 7.08
C ARG A 16 -5.19 4.17 7.77
N ALA A 17 -6.48 4.44 7.53
CA ALA A 17 -7.20 5.49 8.25
C ALA A 17 -7.21 5.23 9.77
N SER A 18 -7.43 3.98 10.19
CA SER A 18 -7.37 3.60 11.60
C SER A 18 -5.98 3.79 12.19
N LEU A 19 -4.92 3.42 11.45
CA LEU A 19 -3.53 3.61 11.88
C LEU A 19 -3.18 5.10 12.03
N LEU A 20 -3.56 5.92 11.06
CA LEU A 20 -3.24 7.34 11.04
C LEU A 20 -4.01 8.15 12.09
N THR A 21 -5.22 7.73 12.45
CA THR A 21 -6.09 8.47 13.40
C THR A 21 -6.08 7.90 14.82
N GLY A 22 -5.59 6.66 15.00
CA GLY A 22 -5.73 5.93 16.27
C GLY A 22 -7.19 5.56 16.60
N ARG A 23 -8.11 5.63 15.62
CA ARG A 23 -9.54 5.35 15.78
C ARG A 23 -9.97 4.28 14.78
N TYR A 24 -10.87 3.39 15.18
CA TYR A 24 -11.49 2.48 14.21
C TYR A 24 -12.24 3.27 13.13
N SER A 25 -11.97 2.96 11.88
CA SER A 25 -12.52 3.67 10.70
C SER A 25 -14.05 3.62 10.61
N THR A 26 -14.68 2.61 11.20
CA THR A 26 -16.14 2.50 11.36
C THR A 26 -16.75 3.64 12.21
N ARG A 27 -15.95 4.28 13.07
CA ARG A 27 -16.42 5.39 13.93
C ARG A 27 -16.63 6.71 13.15
N PHE A 28 -16.07 6.80 11.95
CA PHE A 28 -16.18 7.97 11.07
C PHE A 28 -16.65 7.60 9.65
N GLY A 29 -17.19 6.38 9.46
CA GLY A 29 -17.87 5.96 8.24
C GLY A 29 -16.94 5.65 7.05
N PHE A 30 -15.66 5.35 7.29
CA PHE A 30 -14.71 4.97 6.25
C PHE A 30 -14.39 3.46 6.33
N GLU A 31 -15.30 2.63 5.81
CA GLU A 31 -15.32 1.19 6.09
C GLU A 31 -14.74 0.31 4.98
N PHE A 32 -14.54 0.86 3.78
CA PHE A 32 -14.02 0.13 2.63
C PHE A 32 -13.13 1.01 1.76
N ASN A 33 -12.47 0.41 0.76
CA ASN A 33 -11.69 1.18 -0.21
C ASN A 33 -12.63 2.07 -1.04
N PRO A 34 -12.26 3.33 -1.31
CA PRO A 34 -12.99 4.15 -2.26
C PRO A 34 -13.07 3.43 -3.62
N THR A 35 -14.28 3.16 -4.08
CA THR A 35 -14.53 2.44 -5.32
C THR A 35 -15.40 3.28 -6.26
N ASN A 36 -15.13 3.19 -7.55
CA ASN A 36 -15.96 3.80 -8.57
C ASN A 36 -17.23 2.93 -8.79
N PRO A 37 -18.41 3.52 -9.06
CA PRO A 37 -19.61 2.78 -9.45
C PRO A 37 -19.38 1.72 -10.55
N ALA A 38 -18.52 2.01 -11.52
CA ALA A 38 -18.10 1.07 -12.55
C ALA A 38 -17.49 -0.24 -11.99
N THR A 39 -16.91 -0.22 -10.80
CA THR A 39 -16.33 -1.42 -10.18
C THR A 39 -17.41 -2.47 -9.87
N ALA A 40 -18.62 -2.06 -9.49
CA ALA A 40 -19.73 -2.97 -9.25
C ALA A 40 -20.14 -3.67 -10.55
N MET A 41 -20.26 -2.93 -11.65
CA MET A 41 -20.61 -3.48 -12.97
C MET A 41 -19.54 -4.42 -13.51
N ILE A 42 -18.27 -4.06 -13.36
CA ILE A 42 -17.13 -4.93 -13.73
C ILE A 42 -17.16 -6.21 -12.90
N SER A 43 -17.41 -6.12 -11.61
CA SER A 43 -17.49 -7.28 -10.73
C SER A 43 -18.62 -8.22 -11.13
N GLN A 44 -19.78 -7.70 -11.54
CA GLN A 44 -20.87 -8.51 -12.06
C GLN A 44 -20.49 -9.20 -13.36
N TRP A 45 -19.99 -8.44 -14.34
CA TRP A 45 -19.60 -8.98 -15.64
C TRP A 45 -18.57 -10.10 -15.50
N VAL A 46 -17.63 -9.95 -14.60
CA VAL A 46 -16.62 -10.95 -14.31
C VAL A 46 -17.21 -12.19 -13.68
N GLN A 47 -18.09 -12.05 -12.67
CA GLN A 47 -18.74 -13.18 -12.03
C GLN A 47 -19.63 -13.95 -13.01
N ASP A 48 -20.25 -13.26 -13.96
CA ASP A 48 -21.02 -13.90 -15.04
C ASP A 48 -20.16 -14.76 -15.97
N LEU A 49 -18.85 -14.46 -16.05
CA LEU A 49 -17.87 -15.26 -16.79
C LEU A 49 -17.34 -16.46 -15.99
N GLU A 50 -17.31 -16.36 -14.66
CA GLU A 50 -16.76 -17.39 -13.76
C GLU A 50 -17.85 -18.30 -13.17
N LYS A 51 -18.44 -19.15 -13.97
CA LYS A 51 -19.35 -20.19 -13.47
C LYS A 51 -18.57 -21.26 -12.67
N PRO A 52 -19.08 -21.73 -11.49
CA PRO A 52 -20.49 -22.02 -11.19
C PRO A 52 -21.14 -21.16 -10.08
N TYR A 53 -20.69 -19.98 -9.80
CA TYR A 53 -21.25 -19.16 -8.72
C TYR A 53 -22.63 -18.59 -9.09
N PRO A 54 -23.52 -18.36 -8.10
CA PRO A 54 -24.77 -17.64 -8.35
C PRO A 54 -24.48 -16.25 -8.93
N PRO A 55 -25.30 -15.75 -9.86
CA PRO A 55 -25.10 -14.42 -10.45
C PRO A 55 -25.15 -13.36 -9.36
N MET A 56 -24.23 -12.39 -9.44
CA MET A 56 -24.23 -11.24 -8.55
C MET A 56 -25.44 -10.35 -8.88
N LEU A 57 -26.25 -10.05 -7.88
CA LEU A 57 -27.33 -9.08 -8.00
C LEU A 57 -26.82 -7.70 -7.64
N ILE A 58 -26.85 -6.79 -8.60
CA ILE A 58 -26.52 -5.38 -8.37
C ILE A 58 -27.81 -4.61 -8.05
N ASN A 59 -27.78 -3.84 -6.99
CA ASN A 59 -28.79 -2.83 -6.72
C ASN A 59 -28.43 -1.56 -7.50
N HIS A 60 -28.96 -1.42 -8.72
CA HIS A 60 -28.69 -0.29 -9.60
C HIS A 60 -29.11 1.04 -8.98
N ASP A 61 -30.20 1.10 -8.23
CA ASP A 61 -30.65 2.32 -7.56
C ASP A 61 -29.62 2.84 -6.56
N VAL A 62 -28.86 1.94 -5.92
CA VAL A 62 -27.76 2.31 -5.01
C VAL A 62 -26.53 2.71 -5.79
N VAL A 63 -26.18 1.93 -6.83
CA VAL A 63 -24.98 2.21 -7.66
C VAL A 63 -25.09 3.57 -8.35
N ASP A 64 -26.26 3.91 -8.88
CA ASP A 64 -26.52 5.19 -9.57
C ASP A 64 -26.46 6.42 -8.61
N GLN A 65 -26.61 6.17 -7.31
CA GLN A 65 -26.51 7.21 -6.28
C GLN A 65 -25.13 7.23 -5.58
N MET A 66 -24.23 6.30 -5.91
CA MET A 66 -22.89 6.30 -5.33
C MET A 66 -22.11 7.55 -5.76
N PRO A 67 -21.44 8.21 -4.82
CA PRO A 67 -20.54 9.31 -5.18
C PRO A 67 -19.35 8.77 -6.00
N ASP A 68 -18.74 9.65 -6.78
CA ASP A 68 -17.50 9.32 -7.48
C ASP A 68 -16.45 8.85 -6.47
N GLY A 69 -15.84 7.69 -6.74
CA GLY A 69 -14.78 7.15 -5.90
C GLY A 69 -13.60 8.10 -5.69
N ALA A 70 -13.34 9.01 -6.65
CA ALA A 70 -12.33 10.04 -6.51
C ALA A 70 -12.66 11.10 -5.44
N SER A 71 -13.95 11.27 -5.10
CA SER A 71 -14.39 12.18 -4.04
C SER A 71 -14.40 11.53 -2.64
N LEU A 72 -14.20 10.21 -2.59
CA LEU A 72 -14.25 9.44 -1.34
C LEU A 72 -12.89 9.37 -0.65
N GLY A 73 -12.93 9.43 0.67
CA GLY A 73 -11.73 9.28 1.50
C GLY A 73 -12.04 9.38 2.98
N MET A 74 -11.00 9.41 3.78
CA MET A 74 -11.10 9.69 5.20
C MET A 74 -11.66 11.11 5.39
N PRO A 75 -12.67 11.30 6.26
CA PRO A 75 -13.20 12.64 6.53
C PRO A 75 -12.11 13.60 6.97
N THR A 76 -12.10 14.81 6.42
CA THR A 76 -11.10 15.85 6.73
C THR A 76 -11.20 16.41 8.15
N THR A 77 -12.23 16.02 8.89
CA THR A 77 -12.41 16.33 10.31
C THR A 77 -11.67 15.37 11.24
N GLU A 78 -11.17 14.26 10.72
CA GLU A 78 -10.33 13.34 11.49
C GLU A 78 -8.91 13.88 11.58
N ILE A 79 -8.37 13.87 12.80
CA ILE A 79 -7.00 14.35 13.07
C ILE A 79 -6.03 13.17 12.97
N THR A 80 -5.01 13.32 12.14
CA THR A 80 -3.97 12.30 11.95
C THR A 80 -2.82 12.46 12.94
N ILE A 81 -2.06 11.38 13.13
CA ILE A 81 -0.80 11.43 13.89
C ILE A 81 0.20 12.43 13.26
N ALA A 82 0.18 12.62 11.94
CA ALA A 82 1.04 13.59 11.28
C ALA A 82 0.67 15.03 11.66
N GLU A 83 -0.63 15.38 11.69
CA GLU A 83 -1.09 16.70 12.15
C GLU A 83 -0.70 16.95 13.62
N MET A 84 -0.89 15.95 14.49
CA MET A 84 -0.51 16.05 15.91
C MET A 84 1.00 16.27 16.08
N LEU A 85 1.82 15.49 15.39
CA LEU A 85 3.27 15.60 15.50
C LEU A 85 3.81 16.89 14.85
N LYS A 86 3.22 17.32 13.72
CA LYS A 86 3.52 18.61 13.12
C LYS A 86 3.23 19.77 14.06
N ALA A 87 2.07 19.74 14.75
CA ALA A 87 1.74 20.74 15.77
C ALA A 87 2.71 20.72 16.96
N ALA A 88 3.35 19.57 17.23
CA ALA A 88 4.40 19.41 18.24
C ALA A 88 5.81 19.79 17.73
N GLY A 89 5.95 20.29 16.49
CA GLY A 89 7.20 20.73 15.92
C GLY A 89 8.02 19.68 15.18
N TYR A 90 7.46 18.52 14.89
CA TYR A 90 8.11 17.51 14.06
C TYR A 90 8.03 17.89 12.57
N TYR A 91 9.08 17.62 11.83
CA TYR A 91 9.00 17.52 10.39
C TYR A 91 8.29 16.20 10.01
N THR A 92 7.36 16.25 9.07
CA THR A 92 6.51 15.10 8.76
C THR A 92 6.63 14.71 7.29
N ALA A 93 7.02 13.46 7.01
CA ALA A 93 7.20 12.95 5.66
C ALA A 93 6.39 11.68 5.42
N HIS A 94 5.73 11.61 4.26
CA HIS A 94 5.03 10.43 3.77
C HIS A 94 5.72 9.89 2.51
N ILE A 95 6.01 8.60 2.47
CA ILE A 95 6.55 7.91 1.29
C ILE A 95 5.76 6.63 1.04
N GLY A 96 5.23 6.46 -0.18
CA GLY A 96 4.60 5.25 -0.65
C GLY A 96 3.08 5.33 -0.80
N LYS A 97 2.37 4.32 -0.33
CA LYS A 97 0.92 4.19 -0.48
C LYS A 97 0.16 5.05 0.54
N TRP A 98 -0.63 6.00 0.06
CA TRP A 98 -1.55 6.79 0.88
C TRP A 98 -2.90 6.08 1.07
N HIS A 99 -3.72 6.06 0.06
CA HIS A 99 -4.97 5.30 -0.07
C HIS A 99 -6.11 5.68 0.90
N VAL A 100 -6.10 6.88 1.44
CA VAL A 100 -7.19 7.39 2.30
C VAL A 100 -7.89 8.62 1.74
N GLY A 101 -7.78 8.84 0.43
CA GLY A 101 -8.42 9.93 -0.31
C GLY A 101 -7.41 10.91 -0.92
N LEU A 102 -7.80 11.53 -2.02
CA LEU A 102 -7.02 12.56 -2.72
C LEU A 102 -7.87 13.77 -3.11
N ALA A 103 -9.15 13.80 -2.75
CA ALA A 103 -10.01 14.96 -2.91
C ALA A 103 -9.49 16.15 -2.07
N GLU A 104 -10.12 17.31 -2.25
CA GLU A 104 -9.78 18.51 -1.50
C GLU A 104 -9.76 18.24 0.01
N GLY A 105 -8.69 18.64 0.68
CA GLY A 105 -8.46 18.40 2.11
C GLY A 105 -8.02 16.98 2.48
N MET A 106 -8.01 16.00 1.54
CA MET A 106 -7.65 14.60 1.81
C MET A 106 -6.23 14.23 1.39
N HIS A 107 -5.54 15.11 0.68
CA HIS A 107 -4.17 14.89 0.25
C HIS A 107 -3.22 14.80 1.47
N PRO A 108 -2.13 13.99 1.45
CA PRO A 108 -1.20 13.91 2.58
C PRO A 108 -0.73 15.28 3.11
N LEU A 109 -0.46 16.22 2.21
CA LEU A 109 -0.04 17.59 2.60
C LEU A 109 -1.16 18.36 3.34
N ASP A 110 -2.44 18.02 3.13
CA ASP A 110 -3.56 18.59 3.87
C ASP A 110 -3.78 17.88 5.20
N GLN A 111 -3.31 16.65 5.32
CA GLN A 111 -3.45 15.76 6.46
C GLN A 111 -2.18 15.71 7.34
N GLY A 112 -1.43 16.83 7.35
CA GLY A 112 -0.35 17.06 8.29
C GLY A 112 1.06 16.70 7.83
N PHE A 113 1.26 16.21 6.62
CA PHE A 113 2.61 15.97 6.10
C PHE A 113 3.19 17.22 5.44
N ASP A 114 4.49 17.47 5.68
CA ASP A 114 5.26 18.55 5.04
C ASP A 114 5.71 18.14 3.64
N GLN A 115 5.90 16.84 3.42
CA GLN A 115 6.38 16.26 2.17
C GLN A 115 5.68 14.92 1.91
N SER A 116 5.40 14.63 0.63
CA SER A 116 4.75 13.38 0.25
C SER A 116 5.26 12.85 -1.09
N LEU A 117 5.86 11.67 -1.08
CA LEU A 117 6.16 10.89 -2.28
C LEU A 117 5.14 9.76 -2.40
N ARG A 118 4.24 9.85 -3.37
CA ARG A 118 3.11 8.93 -3.53
C ARG A 118 3.22 8.08 -4.80
N MET A 119 2.65 6.89 -4.76
CA MET A 119 2.50 6.03 -5.93
C MET A 119 1.16 6.22 -6.66
N MET A 120 0.20 6.91 -6.07
CA MET A 120 -1.11 7.19 -6.66
C MET A 120 -1.36 8.68 -6.69
N GLY A 121 -1.92 9.17 -7.79
CA GLY A 121 -2.22 10.58 -7.96
C GLY A 121 -3.10 10.83 -9.19
N VAL A 122 -3.26 12.10 -9.52
CA VAL A 122 -4.00 12.57 -10.67
C VAL A 122 -3.03 13.29 -11.60
N ASP A 123 -3.03 12.96 -12.87
CA ASP A 123 -2.19 13.66 -13.85
C ASP A 123 -2.74 15.05 -14.20
N LYS A 124 -2.00 15.81 -15.01
CA LYS A 124 -2.40 17.17 -15.46
C LYS A 124 -3.73 17.24 -16.21
N ASN A 125 -4.24 16.10 -16.69
CA ASN A 125 -5.52 16.02 -17.38
C ASN A 125 -6.66 15.59 -16.44
N GLY A 126 -6.40 15.49 -15.14
CA GLY A 126 -7.36 15.02 -14.15
C GLY A 126 -7.57 13.49 -14.16
N GLN A 127 -6.71 12.73 -14.87
CA GLN A 127 -6.83 11.29 -14.94
C GLN A 127 -6.10 10.64 -13.75
N SER A 128 -6.77 9.74 -13.06
CA SER A 128 -6.15 8.94 -12.00
C SER A 128 -5.06 8.05 -12.59
N LYS A 129 -3.89 8.06 -11.96
CA LYS A 129 -2.76 7.19 -12.28
C LYS A 129 -2.35 6.43 -11.01
N ALA A 130 -2.15 5.13 -11.17
CA ALA A 130 -1.70 4.28 -10.08
C ALA A 130 -0.33 3.70 -10.41
N GLY A 131 0.71 4.19 -9.75
CA GLY A 131 2.08 3.70 -9.86
C GLY A 131 2.23 2.36 -9.17
N LEU A 132 1.60 1.31 -9.71
CA LEU A 132 1.53 0.00 -9.08
C LEU A 132 2.67 -0.93 -9.53
N LEU A 133 3.35 -0.64 -10.65
CA LEU A 133 4.49 -1.45 -11.09
C LEU A 133 5.73 -1.15 -10.26
N TYR A 134 6.46 -2.19 -9.93
CA TYR A 134 7.75 -2.07 -9.24
C TYR A 134 8.92 -1.81 -10.21
N LEU A 135 8.74 -2.27 -11.45
CA LEU A 135 9.60 -2.00 -12.62
C LEU A 135 8.72 -1.96 -13.86
N PRO A 136 9.14 -1.30 -14.96
CA PRO A 136 8.50 -1.46 -16.25
C PRO A 136 8.39 -2.94 -16.63
N GLU A 137 7.28 -3.34 -17.27
CA GLU A 137 7.06 -4.76 -17.60
C GLU A 137 8.11 -5.34 -18.57
N ASP A 138 8.69 -4.50 -19.40
CA ASP A 138 9.74 -4.84 -20.36
C ASP A 138 11.16 -4.63 -19.82
N HIS A 139 11.31 -4.26 -18.57
CA HIS A 139 12.63 -4.04 -17.97
C HIS A 139 13.42 -5.35 -17.90
N PRO A 140 14.71 -5.39 -18.32
CA PRO A 140 15.49 -6.63 -18.41
C PRO A 140 15.70 -7.34 -17.08
N ASP A 141 15.62 -6.61 -15.98
CA ASP A 141 15.79 -7.16 -14.62
C ASP A 141 14.47 -7.58 -13.96
N VAL A 142 13.32 -7.41 -14.61
CA VAL A 142 12.03 -7.76 -14.00
C VAL A 142 11.73 -9.25 -14.14
N VAL A 143 11.21 -9.84 -13.06
CA VAL A 143 10.58 -11.16 -13.05
C VAL A 143 9.13 -10.99 -12.59
N ASN A 144 8.21 -11.29 -13.50
CA ASN A 144 6.77 -11.14 -13.27
C ASN A 144 6.13 -12.48 -12.88
N ALA A 145 5.14 -12.45 -11.99
CA ALA A 145 4.27 -13.59 -11.72
C ALA A 145 2.80 -13.17 -11.92
N LYS A 146 2.33 -13.29 -13.16
CA LYS A 146 0.96 -12.94 -13.55
C LYS A 146 0.01 -14.14 -13.39
N ARG A 147 -1.18 -13.86 -12.86
CA ARG A 147 -2.29 -14.84 -12.78
C ARG A 147 -3.39 -14.42 -13.75
N GLU A 148 -3.39 -15.01 -14.95
CA GLU A 148 -4.39 -14.70 -15.98
C GLU A 148 -5.78 -15.25 -15.67
N ASP A 149 -5.87 -16.23 -14.76
CA ASP A 149 -7.11 -16.83 -14.29
C ASP A 149 -7.79 -16.04 -13.14
N GLN A 150 -7.14 -14.96 -12.64
CA GLN A 150 -7.66 -14.15 -11.53
C GLN A 150 -8.04 -12.75 -12.00
N VAL A 151 -9.29 -12.38 -11.77
CA VAL A 151 -9.85 -11.12 -12.25
C VAL A 151 -9.26 -9.90 -11.55
N VAL A 152 -9.15 -9.94 -10.22
CA VAL A 152 -8.57 -8.82 -9.45
C VAL A 152 -7.13 -8.58 -9.91
N GLU A 153 -6.40 -9.63 -10.18
CA GLU A 153 -5.04 -9.55 -10.71
C GLU A 153 -5.00 -8.90 -12.09
N ARG A 154 -5.84 -9.36 -13.02
CA ARG A 154 -5.97 -8.74 -14.36
C ARG A 154 -6.31 -7.25 -14.28
N MET A 155 -7.27 -6.87 -13.41
CA MET A 155 -7.63 -5.46 -13.20
C MET A 155 -6.44 -4.64 -12.71
N VAL A 156 -5.66 -5.16 -11.78
CA VAL A 156 -4.47 -4.48 -11.26
C VAL A 156 -3.44 -4.30 -12.38
N TRP A 157 -3.11 -5.36 -13.12
CA TRP A 157 -2.15 -5.30 -14.23
C TRP A 157 -2.60 -4.35 -15.34
N SER A 158 -3.88 -4.33 -15.71
CA SER A 158 -4.40 -3.47 -16.78
C SER A 158 -4.34 -1.97 -16.46
N ASN A 159 -4.30 -1.60 -15.18
CA ASN A 159 -4.27 -0.21 -14.72
C ASN A 159 -2.92 0.19 -14.13
N ALA A 160 -1.98 -0.76 -14.04
CA ALA A 160 -0.69 -0.52 -13.42
C ALA A 160 0.22 0.29 -14.34
N VAL A 161 0.87 1.29 -13.79
CA VAL A 161 1.89 2.08 -14.46
C VAL A 161 3.11 2.23 -13.55
N TYR A 162 4.29 2.46 -14.14
CA TYR A 162 5.52 2.71 -13.40
C TYR A 162 5.73 4.22 -13.25
N ASN A 163 5.25 4.77 -12.13
CA ASN A 163 5.35 6.20 -11.83
C ASN A 163 5.18 6.49 -10.33
N VAL A 164 5.60 7.68 -9.92
CA VAL A 164 5.39 8.25 -8.59
C VAL A 164 5.02 9.74 -8.70
N PHE A 165 4.54 10.32 -7.61
CA PHE A 165 4.15 11.73 -7.52
C PHE A 165 4.83 12.37 -6.31
N TRP A 166 5.57 13.44 -6.52
CA TRP A 166 6.09 14.28 -5.45
C TRP A 166 5.09 15.39 -5.12
N ASP A 167 4.69 15.48 -3.85
CA ASP A 167 3.78 16.51 -3.35
C ASP A 167 2.53 16.66 -4.24
N ARG A 168 2.28 17.84 -4.79
CA ARG A 168 1.20 18.10 -5.74
C ARG A 168 1.68 18.18 -7.20
N ASN A 169 2.92 17.81 -7.44
CA ASN A 169 3.50 17.87 -8.77
C ASN A 169 2.99 16.73 -9.68
N GLU A 170 3.30 16.87 -10.96
CA GLU A 170 3.03 15.84 -11.96
C GLU A 170 3.76 14.52 -11.64
N ASN A 171 3.30 13.45 -12.23
CA ASN A 171 3.93 12.16 -12.10
C ASN A 171 5.31 12.13 -12.76
N MET A 172 6.21 11.36 -12.17
CA MET A 172 7.55 11.09 -12.69
C MET A 172 7.83 9.58 -12.61
N GLN A 173 8.77 9.12 -13.40
CA GLN A 173 9.26 7.74 -13.29
C GLN A 173 10.28 7.66 -12.15
N PRO A 174 10.13 6.71 -11.19
CA PRO A 174 11.15 6.46 -10.20
C PRO A 174 12.40 5.81 -10.84
N GLU A 175 13.50 5.78 -10.10
CA GLU A 175 14.71 5.10 -10.54
C GLU A 175 14.79 3.67 -9.97
N GLY A 176 14.89 2.66 -10.83
CA GLY A 176 15.08 1.28 -10.44
C GLY A 176 13.84 0.63 -9.76
N TYR A 177 14.07 -0.37 -8.93
CA TYR A 177 13.00 -1.12 -8.29
C TYR A 177 12.28 -0.28 -7.23
N LEU A 178 10.97 -0.16 -7.32
CA LEU A 178 10.16 0.79 -6.54
C LEU A 178 10.37 0.66 -5.01
N THR A 179 10.54 -0.56 -4.49
CA THR A 179 10.82 -0.76 -3.05
C THR A 179 12.16 -0.18 -2.65
N ASP A 180 13.19 -0.37 -3.46
CA ASP A 180 14.53 0.20 -3.20
C ASP A 180 14.52 1.72 -3.36
N TYR A 181 13.79 2.25 -4.35
CA TYR A 181 13.60 3.68 -4.55
C TYR A 181 12.96 4.35 -3.32
N PHE A 182 11.85 3.81 -2.81
CA PHE A 182 11.21 4.35 -1.60
C PHE A 182 12.13 4.26 -0.37
N SER A 183 12.91 3.19 -0.25
CA SER A 183 13.87 3.05 0.84
C SER A 183 14.99 4.08 0.76
N LYS A 184 15.47 4.40 -0.45
CA LYS A 184 16.50 5.42 -0.68
C LYS A 184 15.97 6.83 -0.39
N GLU A 185 14.76 7.14 -0.81
CA GLU A 185 14.12 8.42 -0.49
C GLU A 185 13.87 8.58 1.02
N ALA A 186 13.51 7.49 1.70
CA ALA A 186 13.37 7.49 3.16
C ALA A 186 14.71 7.70 3.89
N GLU A 187 15.81 7.10 3.40
CA GLU A 187 17.16 7.39 3.86
C GLU A 187 17.49 8.88 3.72
N THR A 188 17.19 9.48 2.56
CA THR A 188 17.38 10.91 2.30
C THR A 188 16.58 11.78 3.27
N VAL A 189 15.33 11.39 3.60
CA VAL A 189 14.55 12.10 4.63
C VAL A 189 15.23 12.03 6.00
N ILE A 190 15.77 10.89 6.40
CA ILE A 190 16.50 10.73 7.67
C ILE A 190 17.74 11.63 7.69
N GLU A 191 18.56 11.59 6.66
CA GLU A 191 19.79 12.38 6.54
C GLU A 191 19.50 13.89 6.61
N ASN A 192 18.47 14.35 5.92
CA ASN A 192 18.11 15.76 5.87
C ASN A 192 17.47 16.29 7.17
N ASN A 193 17.03 15.38 8.06
CA ASN A 193 16.34 15.74 9.29
C ASN A 193 17.09 15.34 10.57
N GLN A 194 18.36 14.98 10.49
CA GLN A 194 19.16 14.52 11.63
C GLN A 194 19.28 15.56 12.79
N HIS A 195 18.98 16.82 12.55
CA HIS A 195 19.09 17.92 13.53
C HIS A 195 17.76 18.43 14.08
N ARG A 196 16.63 17.77 13.73
CA ARG A 196 15.30 18.10 14.22
C ARG A 196 14.45 16.86 14.40
N PRO A 197 13.42 16.89 15.26
CA PRO A 197 12.49 15.79 15.38
C PRO A 197 11.75 15.59 14.05
N PHE A 198 11.56 14.33 13.64
CA PHE A 198 10.82 13.99 12.43
C PHE A 198 9.91 12.79 12.64
N PHE A 199 8.86 12.75 11.84
CA PHE A 199 7.96 11.62 11.67
C PHE A 199 7.99 11.17 10.21
N LEU A 200 8.42 9.95 9.96
CA LEU A 200 8.43 9.33 8.65
C LEU A 200 7.41 8.20 8.58
N TYR A 201 6.37 8.35 7.77
CA TYR A 201 5.43 7.30 7.42
C TYR A 201 5.87 6.65 6.09
N LEU A 202 6.70 5.60 6.19
CA LEU A 202 7.16 4.82 5.05
C LEU A 202 6.19 3.68 4.77
N ALA A 203 5.27 3.92 3.87
CA ALA A 203 4.19 3.01 3.48
C ALA A 203 4.52 2.30 2.17
N HIS A 204 5.47 1.36 2.21
CA HIS A 204 5.87 0.59 1.04
C HIS A 204 4.67 -0.01 0.28
N TRP A 205 4.78 -0.10 -1.05
CA TRP A 205 3.83 -0.86 -1.87
C TRP A 205 4.03 -2.38 -1.70
N GLY A 206 5.24 -2.81 -1.48
CA GLY A 206 5.60 -4.21 -1.22
C GLY A 206 4.91 -4.78 0.05
N VAL A 207 4.32 -5.94 -0.07
CA VAL A 207 4.40 -6.89 -1.20
C VAL A 207 3.03 -7.05 -1.90
N HIS A 208 2.39 -5.97 -2.26
CA HIS A 208 1.09 -5.98 -2.96
C HIS A 208 1.29 -6.41 -4.43
N ASN A 209 0.26 -7.01 -5.04
CA ASN A 209 0.29 -7.25 -6.49
C ASN A 209 0.24 -5.92 -7.27
N PRO A 210 0.80 -5.83 -8.49
CA PRO A 210 1.33 -6.95 -9.29
C PRO A 210 2.59 -7.56 -8.67
N LEU A 211 2.71 -8.90 -8.78
CA LEU A 211 3.90 -9.57 -8.27
C LEU A 211 5.06 -9.40 -9.25
N GLN A 212 6.00 -8.54 -8.87
CA GLN A 212 7.21 -8.25 -9.64
C GLN A 212 8.42 -8.22 -8.70
N ALA A 213 9.48 -8.93 -9.04
CA ALA A 213 10.74 -8.93 -8.32
C ALA A 213 11.90 -8.58 -9.26
N THR A 214 13.04 -8.17 -8.69
CA THR A 214 14.28 -8.11 -9.46
C THR A 214 14.78 -9.52 -9.74
N ARG A 215 15.46 -9.70 -10.87
CA ARG A 215 16.07 -10.99 -11.22
C ARG A 215 17.07 -11.46 -10.16
N GLY A 216 17.88 -10.56 -9.64
CA GLY A 216 18.85 -10.90 -8.60
C GLY A 216 18.22 -11.43 -7.31
N ASP A 217 17.11 -10.80 -6.83
CA ASP A 217 16.40 -11.29 -5.66
C ASP A 217 15.69 -12.62 -5.91
N TYR A 218 15.13 -12.79 -7.11
CA TYR A 218 14.50 -14.04 -7.54
C TYR A 218 15.51 -15.20 -7.63
N GLU A 219 16.66 -14.99 -8.26
CA GLU A 219 17.69 -16.01 -8.41
C GLU A 219 18.30 -16.43 -7.08
N ALA A 220 18.45 -15.49 -6.13
CA ALA A 220 18.93 -15.78 -4.78
C ALA A 220 18.04 -16.77 -3.99
N LEU A 221 16.79 -16.98 -4.44
CA LEU A 221 15.80 -17.86 -3.82
C LEU A 221 15.53 -19.12 -4.68
N ALA A 222 16.54 -19.61 -5.41
CA ALA A 222 16.41 -20.75 -6.33
C ALA A 222 15.92 -22.06 -5.69
N HIS A 223 16.01 -22.19 -4.36
CA HIS A 223 15.48 -23.31 -3.61
C HIS A 223 13.94 -23.34 -3.50
N ILE A 224 13.26 -22.24 -3.84
CA ILE A 224 11.80 -22.17 -3.91
C ILE A 224 11.40 -22.50 -5.34
N GLU A 225 10.82 -23.69 -5.55
CA GLU A 225 10.47 -24.20 -6.88
C GLU A 225 9.24 -23.52 -7.48
N ASP A 226 8.21 -23.23 -6.65
CA ASP A 226 7.00 -22.55 -7.10
C ASP A 226 7.30 -21.12 -7.53
N HIS A 227 7.02 -20.80 -8.79
CA HIS A 227 7.33 -19.51 -9.38
C HIS A 227 6.65 -18.32 -8.69
N HIS A 228 5.36 -18.44 -8.36
CA HIS A 228 4.60 -17.37 -7.72
C HIS A 228 5.11 -17.11 -6.30
N LEU A 229 5.31 -18.18 -5.54
CA LEU A 229 5.86 -18.10 -4.19
C LEU A 229 7.29 -17.52 -4.20
N ARG A 230 8.10 -17.90 -5.18
CA ARG A 230 9.46 -17.39 -5.30
C ARG A 230 9.51 -15.91 -5.64
N VAL A 231 8.65 -15.42 -6.55
CA VAL A 231 8.54 -13.98 -6.82
C VAL A 231 8.06 -13.23 -5.59
N TYR A 232 7.04 -13.74 -4.90
CA TYR A 232 6.54 -13.13 -3.67
C TYR A 232 7.61 -13.08 -2.57
N ALA A 233 8.35 -14.16 -2.36
CA ALA A 233 9.46 -14.22 -1.40
C ALA A 233 10.61 -13.26 -1.77
N ALA A 234 10.88 -13.08 -3.08
CA ALA A 234 11.86 -12.11 -3.56
C ALA A 234 11.42 -10.66 -3.29
N MET A 235 10.13 -10.36 -3.40
CA MET A 235 9.58 -9.06 -3.00
C MET A 235 9.73 -8.81 -1.49
N ILE A 236 9.51 -9.83 -0.66
CA ILE A 236 9.75 -9.76 0.80
C ILE A 236 11.23 -9.51 1.09
N LYS A 237 12.13 -10.20 0.40
CA LYS A 237 13.58 -10.00 0.53
C LYS A 237 13.99 -8.57 0.19
N ALA A 238 13.41 -7.97 -0.85
CA ALA A 238 13.65 -6.57 -1.19
C ALA A 238 13.12 -5.61 -0.11
N LEU A 239 11.95 -5.91 0.47
CA LEU A 239 11.40 -5.11 1.57
C LEU A 239 12.29 -5.19 2.81
N ASP A 240 12.77 -6.38 3.17
CA ASP A 240 13.70 -6.57 4.30
C ASP A 240 15.02 -5.82 4.09
N ARG A 241 15.57 -5.84 2.86
CA ARG A 241 16.72 -5.00 2.48
C ARG A 241 16.43 -3.51 2.69
N GLY A 242 15.24 -3.05 2.32
CA GLY A 242 14.82 -1.67 2.52
C GLY A 242 14.77 -1.29 4.01
N ILE A 243 14.28 -2.17 4.87
CA ILE A 243 14.31 -1.98 6.34
C ILE A 243 15.76 -1.87 6.82
N GLY A 244 16.66 -2.70 6.29
CA GLY A 244 18.10 -2.60 6.56
C GLY A 244 18.68 -1.24 6.17
N THR A 245 18.30 -0.68 5.02
CA THR A 245 18.71 0.67 4.60
C THR A 245 18.29 1.72 5.64
N ILE A 246 17.04 1.69 6.10
CA ILE A 246 16.52 2.64 7.08
C ILE A 246 17.23 2.53 8.44
N THR A 247 17.38 1.32 8.95
CA THR A 247 18.04 1.09 10.26
C THR A 247 19.51 1.48 10.22
N ASN A 248 20.21 1.21 9.11
CA ASN A 248 21.60 1.64 8.90
C ASN A 248 21.70 3.17 8.80
N ALA A 249 20.78 3.84 8.12
CA ALA A 249 20.75 5.29 8.04
C ALA A 249 20.55 5.93 9.43
N LEU A 250 19.65 5.40 10.25
CA LEU A 250 19.45 5.86 11.63
C LEU A 250 20.72 5.68 12.46
N GLN A 251 21.40 4.55 12.33
CA GLN A 251 22.64 4.26 13.05
C GLN A 251 23.78 5.19 12.59
N ALA A 252 23.96 5.34 11.29
CA ALA A 252 25.01 6.16 10.70
C ALA A 252 24.91 7.66 11.09
N ASN A 253 23.68 8.14 11.28
CA ASN A 253 23.39 9.52 11.69
C ASN A 253 23.26 9.70 13.22
N GLY A 254 23.54 8.65 14.03
CA GLY A 254 23.48 8.71 15.49
C GLY A 254 22.07 8.86 16.05
N LEU A 255 21.04 8.45 15.30
CA LEU A 255 19.63 8.61 15.64
C LEU A 255 18.99 7.34 16.22
N ALA A 256 19.66 6.18 16.14
CA ALA A 256 19.08 4.88 16.47
C ALA A 256 18.54 4.82 17.91
N GLU A 257 19.28 5.35 18.89
CA GLU A 257 18.88 5.33 20.30
C GLU A 257 17.75 6.32 20.66
N ASN A 258 17.43 7.24 19.74
CA ASN A 258 16.41 8.28 19.97
C ASN A 258 15.30 8.24 18.90
N THR A 259 15.15 7.12 18.22
CA THR A 259 14.11 6.93 17.18
C THR A 259 13.29 5.68 17.50
N LEU A 260 11.99 5.86 17.65
CA LEU A 260 11.06 4.73 17.71
C LEU A 260 10.77 4.25 16.28
N VAL A 261 11.18 3.03 15.96
CA VAL A 261 10.89 2.37 14.69
C VAL A 261 9.76 1.37 14.89
N LEU A 262 8.66 1.53 14.16
CA LEU A 262 7.51 0.61 14.16
C LEU A 262 7.39 -0.05 12.80
N PHE A 263 7.39 -1.37 12.76
CA PHE A 263 7.11 -2.15 11.56
C PHE A 263 5.80 -2.92 11.72
N THR A 264 4.88 -2.75 10.77
CA THR A 264 3.61 -3.46 10.74
C THR A 264 3.10 -3.63 9.31
N SER A 265 1.99 -4.36 9.14
CA SER A 265 1.24 -4.47 7.89
C SER A 265 -0.14 -3.84 8.04
N ASP A 266 -0.73 -3.36 6.94
CA ASP A 266 -2.07 -2.79 6.94
C ASP A 266 -3.17 -3.87 6.98
N ASN A 267 -2.93 -5.06 6.45
CA ASN A 267 -3.82 -6.21 6.50
C ASN A 267 -3.06 -7.51 6.22
N GLY A 268 -3.74 -8.63 6.34
CA GLY A 268 -3.19 -9.94 5.99
C GLY A 268 -2.95 -10.12 4.50
N GLY A 269 -2.21 -11.14 4.12
CA GLY A 269 -1.89 -11.49 2.74
C GLY A 269 -3.14 -11.80 1.91
N ALA A 270 -3.09 -11.52 0.61
CA ALA A 270 -4.22 -11.64 -0.30
C ALA A 270 -4.31 -13.06 -0.90
N GLY A 271 -5.45 -13.74 -0.75
CA GLY A 271 -5.67 -15.08 -1.32
C GLY A 271 -5.75 -15.10 -2.84
N TYR A 272 -6.18 -14.00 -3.46
CA TYR A 272 -6.36 -13.91 -4.92
C TYR A 272 -5.04 -13.85 -5.72
N ILE A 273 -3.90 -13.68 -5.09
CA ILE A 273 -2.59 -13.74 -5.77
C ILE A 273 -2.10 -15.15 -6.07
N GLY A 274 -2.91 -16.18 -5.78
CA GLY A 274 -2.57 -17.57 -6.06
C GLY A 274 -1.77 -18.32 -4.99
N LEU A 275 -1.61 -17.71 -3.83
CA LEU A 275 -0.91 -18.27 -2.68
C LEU A 275 -1.89 -18.50 -1.53
N SER A 276 -2.66 -19.61 -1.61
CA SER A 276 -3.78 -19.91 -0.69
C SER A 276 -3.33 -20.03 0.78
N ASP A 277 -2.10 -20.42 1.01
CA ASP A 277 -1.56 -20.74 2.33
C ASP A 277 -0.71 -19.63 2.95
N ILE A 278 -0.67 -18.47 2.32
CA ILE A 278 0.20 -17.34 2.69
C ILE A 278 0.01 -16.86 4.14
N ASN A 279 -1.19 -17.03 4.70
CA ASN A 279 -1.52 -16.60 6.06
C ASN A 279 -1.51 -17.74 7.09
N ARG A 280 -1.09 -18.96 6.72
CA ARG A 280 -1.05 -20.08 7.68
C ARG A 280 -0.22 -19.73 8.93
N PRO A 281 -0.65 -20.20 10.11
CA PRO A 281 -1.77 -21.12 10.38
C PRO A 281 -3.14 -20.43 10.49
N TYR A 282 -3.25 -19.15 10.22
CA TYR A 282 -4.46 -18.36 10.38
C TYR A 282 -5.45 -18.58 9.24
N ARG A 283 -6.74 -18.67 9.59
CA ARG A 283 -7.83 -18.76 8.64
C ARG A 283 -8.04 -17.41 7.94
N GLY A 284 -8.33 -17.45 6.63
CA GLY A 284 -8.74 -16.30 5.84
C GLY A 284 -7.57 -15.50 5.29
N TRP A 285 -7.90 -14.38 4.68
CA TRP A 285 -6.97 -13.48 4.00
C TRP A 285 -7.52 -12.06 3.99
N LYS A 286 -6.78 -11.13 3.43
CA LYS A 286 -7.24 -9.77 3.10
C LYS A 286 -8.68 -9.80 2.61
N LEU A 287 -9.51 -8.84 3.02
CA LEU A 287 -10.96 -8.69 2.78
C LEU A 287 -11.85 -9.45 3.78
N ASN A 288 -11.35 -10.35 4.61
CA ASN A 288 -12.17 -10.96 5.65
C ASN A 288 -11.57 -10.80 7.05
N HIS A 289 -12.47 -10.66 8.03
CA HIS A 289 -12.12 -10.34 9.42
C HIS A 289 -11.78 -11.59 10.26
N PHE A 290 -11.29 -12.66 9.60
CA PHE A 290 -10.63 -13.76 10.30
C PHE A 290 -9.16 -13.38 10.61
N GLU A 291 -8.53 -14.17 11.46
CA GLU A 291 -7.12 -13.97 11.86
C GLU A 291 -6.19 -13.73 10.65
N GLY A 292 -6.34 -14.51 9.56
CA GLY A 292 -5.52 -14.33 8.34
C GLY A 292 -5.74 -13.00 7.61
N GLY A 293 -6.79 -12.25 7.94
CA GLY A 293 -7.07 -10.94 7.33
C GLY A 293 -6.64 -9.75 8.17
N ILE A 294 -6.61 -9.89 9.50
CA ILE A 294 -6.39 -8.79 10.43
C ILE A 294 -5.23 -8.99 11.42
N HIS A 295 -4.79 -10.22 11.67
CA HIS A 295 -3.63 -10.50 12.52
C HIS A 295 -2.35 -10.17 11.75
N VAL A 296 -1.68 -9.10 12.12
CA VAL A 296 -0.53 -8.55 11.40
C VAL A 296 0.74 -8.57 12.26
N PRO A 297 1.94 -8.64 11.68
CA PRO A 297 3.16 -8.47 12.45
C PRO A 297 3.22 -7.05 13.03
N LEU A 298 3.71 -6.93 14.27
CA LEU A 298 4.08 -5.66 14.88
C LEU A 298 5.40 -5.82 15.63
N ILE A 299 6.36 -5.02 15.22
CA ILE A 299 7.71 -4.97 15.79
C ILE A 299 8.02 -3.52 16.17
N ALA A 300 8.55 -3.31 17.38
CA ALA A 300 9.07 -2.05 17.86
C ALA A 300 10.48 -2.25 18.41
#